data_e00b7d3fae7f5ff39245f30507b38593
#
_entry.id   e00b7d3fae7f5ff39245f30507b38593
#
_cell.length_a   1.000
_cell.length_b   1.000
_cell.length_c   1.000
_cell.angle_alpha   90.00
_cell.angle_beta   90.00
_cell.angle_gamma   90.00
#
_symmetry.space_group_name_H-M   'P 1'
#
loop_
_entity.id
_entity.type
_entity.pdbx_description
1 polymer ?
#
loop_
_entity_poly.entity_id
_entity_poly.type
_entity_poly.pdbx_seq_one_letter_code
_entity_poly.pdbx_strand_id
1 'polypeptide(L)'
;LKLHRRHLGVLAKWAWLVLVLGWVAAFMVTKREVIAEDVARFSPAVLLLSTALLLLGKLALNEAMLVSARQFLIPLGRRDGFYIYNVAQLAKYVPGSVWQFVSRIAMLRARQAPAVAIRDSMIAENGWVIGSAVLVGGVLVSLGQPGFFLRLGMTLAEAPTAIRTLLVSGLVVALVMGAWWGRRRWPRLRPWLIRLSPPSRAVALVLGAWLALGASFWVCLRPFLSQGPSWSVVIGVYCLAWVAGFLVPFAPAGLGVREAVLALVLDPVLDPQTSLVVVAVHRVIYLVVEVVLALLAWLAGPEPAAPVP
;
A
#
# COMPACT_ATOMS: atom_id res chain seq x y z
N LEU A 1 -1.90 1.00 35.45
CA LEU A 1 -0.93 1.57 34.46
C LEU A 1 -1.07 0.97 33.06
N LYS A 2 -1.35 -0.35 32.87
CA LYS A 2 -1.53 -0.97 31.53
C LYS A 2 -2.82 -0.58 30.82
N LEU A 3 -3.93 -0.38 31.56
CA LEU A 3 -5.21 0.09 31.00
C LEU A 3 -5.10 1.52 30.45
N HIS A 4 -4.44 2.41 31.20
CA HIS A 4 -4.30 3.84 30.84
C HIS A 4 -3.50 4.03 29.51
N ARG A 5 -2.46 3.22 29.27
CA ARG A 5 -1.69 3.25 28.02
C ARG A 5 -2.50 2.77 26.79
N ARG A 6 -3.43 1.83 26.97
CA ARG A 6 -4.32 1.37 25.88
C ARG A 6 -5.30 2.47 25.45
N HIS A 7 -5.90 3.18 26.39
CA HIS A 7 -6.81 4.28 26.08
C HIS A 7 -6.11 5.47 25.42
N LEU A 8 -4.90 5.81 25.85
CA LEU A 8 -4.08 6.85 25.20
C LEU A 8 -3.76 6.52 23.74
N GLY A 9 -3.42 5.29 23.42
CA GLY A 9 -3.16 4.88 22.04
C GLY A 9 -4.39 4.92 21.14
N VAL A 10 -5.57 4.61 21.67
CA VAL A 10 -6.84 4.70 20.94
C VAL A 10 -7.23 6.16 20.73
N LEU A 11 -7.11 6.99 21.77
CA LEU A 11 -7.38 8.44 21.69
C LEU A 11 -6.46 9.13 20.69
N ALA A 12 -5.15 8.82 20.69
CA ALA A 12 -4.20 9.40 19.73
C ALA A 12 -4.56 9.04 18.28
N LYS A 13 -5.04 7.82 18.01
CA LYS A 13 -5.49 7.39 16.67
C LYS A 13 -6.74 8.13 16.20
N TRP A 14 -7.73 8.29 17.07
CA TRP A 14 -8.92 9.06 16.76
C TRP A 14 -8.63 10.54 16.60
N ALA A 15 -7.77 11.12 17.47
CA ALA A 15 -7.31 12.50 17.34
C ALA A 15 -6.60 12.73 16.02
N TRP A 16 -5.70 11.84 15.59
CA TRP A 16 -5.05 11.88 14.28
C TRP A 16 -6.07 11.86 13.13
N LEU A 17 -7.02 10.93 13.18
CA LEU A 17 -8.05 10.81 12.15
C LEU A 17 -8.90 12.10 12.05
N VAL A 18 -9.35 12.63 13.20
CA VAL A 18 -10.12 13.88 13.28
C VAL A 18 -9.30 15.06 12.76
N LEU A 19 -8.02 15.12 13.11
CA LEU A 19 -7.11 16.16 12.65
C LEU A 19 -6.92 16.12 11.13
N VAL A 20 -6.65 14.95 10.57
CA VAL A 20 -6.48 14.75 9.11
C VAL A 20 -7.78 15.06 8.38
N LEU A 21 -8.91 14.53 8.83
CA LEU A 21 -10.20 14.79 8.19
C LEU A 21 -10.62 16.25 8.32
N GLY A 22 -10.39 16.88 9.48
CA GLY A 22 -10.65 18.30 9.70
C GLY A 22 -9.79 19.19 8.81
N TRP A 23 -8.50 18.86 8.66
CA TRP A 23 -7.60 19.56 7.75
C TRP A 23 -8.04 19.42 6.28
N VAL A 24 -8.38 18.21 5.84
CA VAL A 24 -8.90 17.96 4.50
C VAL A 24 -10.18 18.73 4.25
N ALA A 25 -11.13 18.72 5.19
CA ALA A 25 -12.38 19.47 5.07
C ALA A 25 -12.13 20.99 5.00
N ALA A 26 -11.27 21.52 5.87
CA ALA A 26 -10.88 22.94 5.86
C ALA A 26 -10.21 23.32 4.53
N PHE A 27 -9.31 22.47 4.02
CA PHE A 27 -8.66 22.67 2.73
C PHE A 27 -9.68 22.67 1.58
N MET A 28 -10.64 21.73 1.57
CA MET A 28 -11.68 21.67 0.55
C MET A 28 -12.59 22.91 0.54
N VAL A 29 -12.94 23.42 1.73
CA VAL A 29 -13.78 24.61 1.86
C VAL A 29 -13.03 25.87 1.45
N THR A 30 -11.77 26.04 1.92
CA THR A 30 -10.98 27.25 1.64
C THR A 30 -10.50 27.34 0.19
N LYS A 31 -10.32 26.22 -0.49
CA LYS A 31 -9.76 26.13 -1.85
C LYS A 31 -10.75 25.62 -2.88
N ARG A 32 -12.06 25.72 -2.60
CA ARG A 32 -13.13 25.13 -3.40
C ARG A 32 -13.10 25.52 -4.88
N GLU A 33 -12.72 26.77 -5.20
CA GLU A 33 -12.69 27.28 -6.59
C GLU A 33 -11.55 26.62 -7.38
N VAL A 34 -10.33 26.62 -6.83
CA VAL A 34 -9.17 25.96 -7.44
C VAL A 34 -9.39 24.45 -7.56
N ILE A 35 -9.99 23.83 -6.54
CA ILE A 35 -10.32 22.40 -6.56
C ILE A 35 -11.35 22.11 -7.69
N ALA A 36 -12.36 22.97 -7.87
CA ALA A 36 -13.35 22.80 -8.91
C ALA A 36 -12.74 22.91 -10.31
N GLU A 37 -11.84 23.86 -10.53
CA GLU A 37 -11.11 24.03 -11.79
C GLU A 37 -10.21 22.81 -12.09
N ASP A 38 -9.44 22.35 -11.09
CA ASP A 38 -8.57 21.18 -11.25
C ASP A 38 -9.38 19.90 -11.47
N VAL A 39 -10.48 19.71 -10.75
CA VAL A 39 -11.37 18.55 -10.95
C VAL A 39 -11.98 18.56 -12.35
N ALA A 40 -12.30 19.74 -12.91
CA ALA A 40 -12.83 19.85 -14.27
C ALA A 40 -11.83 19.43 -15.37
N ARG A 41 -10.54 19.39 -15.08
CA ARG A 41 -9.49 18.88 -16.01
C ARG A 41 -9.52 17.37 -16.17
N PHE A 42 -10.13 16.64 -15.23
CA PHE A 42 -10.26 15.19 -15.37
C PHE A 42 -11.36 14.83 -16.36
N SER A 43 -10.98 14.45 -17.56
CA SER A 43 -11.95 13.92 -18.52
C SER A 43 -12.53 12.59 -18.05
N PRO A 44 -13.75 12.23 -18.41
CA PRO A 44 -14.33 10.91 -18.12
C PRO A 44 -13.43 9.75 -18.57
N ALA A 45 -12.75 9.91 -19.71
CA ALA A 45 -11.81 8.90 -20.23
C ALA A 45 -10.62 8.67 -19.30
N VAL A 46 -10.05 9.73 -18.71
CA VAL A 46 -8.97 9.65 -17.74
C VAL A 46 -9.45 8.91 -16.48
N LEU A 47 -10.61 9.25 -15.95
CA LEU A 47 -11.18 8.62 -14.76
C LEU A 47 -11.50 7.14 -15.02
N LEU A 48 -12.09 6.80 -16.15
CA LEU A 48 -12.40 5.41 -16.53
C LEU A 48 -11.12 4.58 -16.71
N LEU A 49 -10.12 5.10 -17.43
CA LEU A 49 -8.86 4.40 -17.65
C LEU A 49 -8.09 4.19 -16.32
N SER A 50 -8.03 5.23 -15.50
CA SER A 50 -7.42 5.11 -14.16
C SER A 50 -8.13 4.06 -13.31
N THR A 51 -9.46 4.06 -13.31
CA THR A 51 -10.28 3.07 -12.58
C THR A 51 -10.04 1.66 -13.10
N ALA A 52 -10.00 1.46 -14.43
CA ALA A 52 -9.75 0.15 -15.03
C ALA A 52 -8.36 -0.39 -14.69
N LEU A 53 -7.33 0.45 -14.76
CA LEU A 53 -5.96 0.07 -14.37
C LEU A 53 -5.87 -0.27 -12.88
N LEU A 54 -6.54 0.51 -12.04
CA LEU A 54 -6.58 0.27 -10.61
C LEU A 54 -7.30 -1.04 -10.28
N LEU A 55 -8.43 -1.30 -10.95
CA LEU A 55 -9.18 -2.55 -10.83
C LEU A 55 -8.29 -3.75 -11.24
N LEU A 56 -7.59 -3.66 -12.38
CA LEU A 56 -6.67 -4.69 -12.85
C LEU A 56 -5.59 -4.99 -11.80
N GLY A 57 -4.96 -3.95 -11.25
CA GLY A 57 -3.95 -4.09 -10.21
C GLY A 57 -4.50 -4.76 -8.93
N LYS A 58 -5.71 -4.39 -8.51
CA LYS A 58 -6.37 -4.99 -7.34
C LYS A 58 -6.72 -6.47 -7.57
N LEU A 59 -7.21 -6.82 -8.74
CA LEU A 59 -7.50 -8.21 -9.10
C LEU A 59 -6.21 -9.05 -9.17
N ALA A 60 -5.12 -8.49 -9.69
CA ALA A 60 -3.83 -9.15 -9.69
C ALA A 60 -3.30 -9.43 -8.26
N LEU A 61 -3.44 -8.47 -7.33
CA LEU A 61 -3.10 -8.69 -5.92
C LEU A 61 -3.98 -9.75 -5.26
N ASN A 62 -5.28 -9.78 -5.60
CA ASN A 62 -6.19 -10.83 -5.12
C ASN A 62 -5.74 -12.22 -5.61
N GLU A 63 -5.39 -12.36 -6.89
CA GLU A 63 -4.86 -13.63 -7.42
C GLU A 63 -3.51 -13.99 -6.79
N ALA A 64 -2.63 -13.04 -6.51
CA ALA A 64 -1.37 -13.29 -5.80
C ALA A 64 -1.61 -13.87 -4.40
N MET A 65 -2.63 -13.38 -3.69
CA MET A 65 -3.07 -13.95 -2.42
C MET A 65 -3.51 -15.42 -2.58
N LEU A 66 -4.30 -15.72 -3.60
CA LEU A 66 -4.73 -17.10 -3.87
C LEU A 66 -3.54 -18.02 -4.19
N VAL A 67 -2.57 -17.52 -4.95
CA VAL A 67 -1.32 -18.27 -5.22
C VAL A 67 -0.59 -18.55 -3.91
N SER A 68 -0.48 -17.56 -3.02
CA SER A 68 0.13 -17.77 -1.71
C SER A 68 -0.64 -18.79 -0.87
N ALA A 69 -1.97 -18.66 -0.77
CA ALA A 69 -2.79 -19.61 -0.03
C ALA A 69 -2.58 -21.06 -0.49
N ARG A 70 -2.56 -21.28 -1.81
CA ARG A 70 -2.33 -22.61 -2.43
C ARG A 70 -0.93 -23.14 -2.18
N GLN A 71 0.10 -22.28 -2.20
CA GLN A 71 1.48 -22.64 -1.88
C GLN A 71 1.62 -23.22 -0.46
N PHE A 72 0.80 -22.74 0.46
CA PHE A 72 0.78 -23.22 1.85
C PHE A 72 -0.38 -24.20 2.12
N LEU A 73 -0.91 -24.83 1.07
CA LEU A 73 -1.93 -25.88 1.14
C LEU A 73 -3.22 -25.42 1.84
N ILE A 74 -3.56 -24.14 1.75
CA ILE A 74 -4.87 -23.66 2.17
C ILE A 74 -5.85 -23.88 1.01
N PRO A 75 -6.87 -24.72 1.18
CA PRO A 75 -7.81 -25.09 0.12
C PRO A 75 -8.82 -23.94 -0.09
N LEU A 76 -8.44 -22.94 -0.86
CA LEU A 76 -9.31 -21.83 -1.22
C LEU A 76 -9.70 -21.89 -2.69
N GLY A 77 -11.02 -21.89 -2.95
CA GLY A 77 -11.60 -21.62 -4.24
C GLY A 77 -11.41 -20.14 -4.63
N ARG A 78 -11.64 -19.83 -5.90
CA ARG A 78 -11.53 -18.44 -6.38
C ARG A 78 -12.55 -17.52 -5.73
N ARG A 79 -13.77 -17.98 -5.55
CA ARG A 79 -14.88 -17.22 -4.93
C ARG A 79 -14.58 -16.91 -3.48
N ASP A 80 -14.13 -17.91 -2.70
CA ASP A 80 -13.69 -17.72 -1.32
C ASP A 80 -12.51 -16.75 -1.19
N GLY A 81 -11.51 -16.93 -2.05
CA GLY A 81 -10.37 -16.04 -2.08
C GLY A 81 -10.76 -14.59 -2.41
N PHE A 82 -11.66 -14.40 -3.39
CA PHE A 82 -12.19 -13.09 -3.74
C PHE A 82 -12.96 -12.46 -2.57
N TYR A 83 -13.80 -13.25 -1.90
CA TYR A 83 -14.55 -12.82 -0.73
C TYR A 83 -13.61 -12.42 0.42
N ILE A 84 -12.73 -13.34 0.84
CA ILE A 84 -11.84 -13.13 1.99
C ILE A 84 -10.91 -11.93 1.75
N TYR A 85 -10.33 -11.82 0.55
CA TYR A 85 -9.42 -10.73 0.24
C TYR A 85 -10.10 -9.37 0.28
N ASN A 86 -11.18 -9.20 -0.48
CA ASN A 86 -11.78 -7.88 -0.69
C ASN A 86 -12.56 -7.41 0.55
N VAL A 87 -13.29 -8.30 1.23
CA VAL A 87 -14.00 -7.93 2.46
C VAL A 87 -13.03 -7.58 3.58
N ALA A 88 -11.94 -8.36 3.75
CA ALA A 88 -10.94 -8.04 4.77
C ALA A 88 -10.19 -6.73 4.48
N GLN A 89 -10.02 -6.34 3.21
CA GLN A 89 -9.34 -5.09 2.84
C GLN A 89 -10.04 -3.84 3.39
N LEU A 90 -11.36 -3.83 3.53
CA LEU A 90 -12.07 -2.68 4.09
C LEU A 90 -11.72 -2.44 5.57
N ALA A 91 -11.34 -3.48 6.29
CA ALA A 91 -10.98 -3.34 7.70
C ALA A 91 -9.70 -2.50 7.93
N LYS A 92 -8.88 -2.24 6.91
CA LYS A 92 -7.70 -1.36 7.03
C LYS A 92 -8.04 0.12 7.26
N TYR A 93 -9.27 0.51 6.93
CA TYR A 93 -9.76 1.87 7.17
C TYR A 93 -10.18 2.10 8.62
N VAL A 94 -10.36 1.01 9.40
CA VAL A 94 -10.56 1.10 10.84
C VAL A 94 -9.23 1.50 11.51
N PRO A 95 -9.22 2.50 12.42
CA PRO A 95 -8.00 2.92 13.09
C PRO A 95 -7.25 1.76 13.73
N GLY A 96 -5.97 1.57 13.33
CA GLY A 96 -5.13 0.49 13.84
C GLY A 96 -4.46 -0.39 12.79
N SER A 97 -4.72 -0.16 11.49
CA SER A 97 -4.06 -0.78 10.30
C SER A 97 -3.92 -2.32 10.29
N VAL A 98 -4.06 -2.96 11.45
CA VAL A 98 -3.92 -4.42 11.62
C VAL A 98 -5.21 -5.19 11.36
N TRP A 99 -6.36 -4.51 11.33
CA TRP A 99 -7.67 -5.15 11.27
C TRP A 99 -7.90 -5.95 9.99
N GLN A 100 -7.29 -5.55 8.88
CA GLN A 100 -7.32 -6.34 7.64
C GLN A 100 -6.70 -7.73 7.84
N PHE A 101 -5.61 -7.83 8.61
CA PHE A 101 -4.97 -9.10 8.92
C PHE A 101 -5.79 -9.93 9.90
N VAL A 102 -6.33 -9.29 10.94
CA VAL A 102 -7.19 -9.94 11.94
C VAL A 102 -8.43 -10.53 11.29
N SER A 103 -9.13 -9.75 10.45
CA SER A 103 -10.32 -10.20 9.73
C SER A 103 -9.99 -11.38 8.80
N ARG A 104 -8.89 -11.30 8.07
CA ARG A 104 -8.46 -12.35 7.16
C ARG A 104 -8.07 -13.63 7.89
N ILE A 105 -7.34 -13.54 9.01
CA ILE A 105 -7.02 -14.69 9.87
C ILE A 105 -8.32 -15.34 10.37
N ALA A 106 -9.28 -14.56 10.84
CA ALA A 106 -10.56 -15.07 11.33
C ALA A 106 -11.33 -15.83 10.23
N MET A 107 -11.42 -15.25 9.02
CA MET A 107 -12.09 -15.87 7.88
C MET A 107 -11.39 -17.16 7.42
N LEU A 108 -10.06 -17.19 7.40
CA LEU A 108 -9.29 -18.39 7.02
C LEU A 108 -9.41 -19.49 8.10
N ARG A 109 -9.44 -19.12 9.38
CA ARG A 109 -9.69 -20.07 10.47
C ARG A 109 -11.09 -20.68 10.40
N ALA A 110 -12.10 -19.88 10.06
CA ALA A 110 -13.47 -20.38 9.84
C ALA A 110 -13.54 -21.43 8.70
N ARG A 111 -12.54 -21.44 7.79
CA ARG A 111 -12.34 -22.47 6.75
C ARG A 111 -11.40 -23.60 7.20
N GLN A 112 -11.17 -23.74 8.51
CA GLN A 112 -10.34 -24.77 9.13
C GLN A 112 -8.87 -24.77 8.64
N ALA A 113 -8.38 -23.67 8.08
CA ALA A 113 -7.00 -23.55 7.65
C ALA A 113 -6.04 -23.59 8.87
N PRO A 114 -4.94 -24.39 8.81
CA PRO A 114 -3.99 -24.47 9.89
C PRO A 114 -3.33 -23.12 10.20
N ALA A 115 -3.17 -22.79 11.48
CA ALA A 115 -2.62 -21.50 11.91
C ALA A 115 -1.22 -21.21 11.33
N VAL A 116 -0.37 -22.24 11.19
CA VAL A 116 0.97 -22.13 10.59
C VAL A 116 0.86 -21.80 9.11
N ALA A 117 -0.05 -22.45 8.37
CA ALA A 117 -0.29 -22.19 6.95
C ALA A 117 -0.79 -20.75 6.72
N ILE A 118 -1.73 -20.29 7.55
CA ILE A 118 -2.25 -18.92 7.50
C ILE A 118 -1.11 -17.92 7.72
N ARG A 119 -0.32 -18.10 8.77
CA ARG A 119 0.82 -17.23 9.08
C ARG A 119 1.80 -17.17 7.92
N ASP A 120 2.25 -18.34 7.42
CA ASP A 120 3.28 -18.43 6.39
C ASP A 120 2.77 -17.86 5.05
N SER A 121 1.52 -18.13 4.68
CA SER A 121 0.88 -17.55 3.52
C SER A 121 0.80 -16.01 3.60
N MET A 122 0.39 -15.47 4.74
CA MET A 122 0.30 -14.01 4.89
C MET A 122 1.66 -13.33 4.88
N ILE A 123 2.68 -13.94 5.50
CA ILE A 123 4.05 -13.41 5.48
C ILE A 123 4.62 -13.46 4.06
N ALA A 124 4.43 -14.57 3.34
CA ALA A 124 4.88 -14.72 1.97
C ALA A 124 4.27 -13.67 1.06
N GLU A 125 2.94 -13.56 1.02
CA GLU A 125 2.22 -12.62 0.19
C GLU A 125 2.62 -11.17 0.47
N ASN A 126 2.60 -10.73 1.75
CA ASN A 126 2.99 -9.36 2.08
C ASN A 126 4.47 -9.10 1.79
N GLY A 127 5.34 -10.09 1.98
CA GLY A 127 6.75 -10.03 1.59
C GLY A 127 6.92 -9.85 0.08
N TRP A 128 6.14 -10.57 -0.74
CA TRP A 128 6.16 -10.41 -2.20
C TRP A 128 5.67 -9.04 -2.63
N VAL A 129 4.55 -8.57 -2.05
CA VAL A 129 3.95 -7.28 -2.37
C VAL A 129 4.89 -6.13 -1.98
N ILE A 130 5.45 -6.13 -0.77
CA ILE A 130 6.36 -5.07 -0.30
C ILE A 130 7.70 -5.14 -1.06
N GLY A 131 8.29 -6.33 -1.16
CA GLY A 131 9.57 -6.52 -1.83
C GLY A 131 9.53 -6.12 -3.30
N SER A 132 8.46 -6.51 -4.01
CA SER A 132 8.27 -6.10 -5.41
C SER A 132 7.99 -4.60 -5.56
N ALA A 133 7.26 -3.97 -4.62
CA ALA A 133 7.06 -2.52 -4.63
C ALA A 133 8.38 -1.74 -4.47
N VAL A 134 9.24 -2.18 -3.55
CA VAL A 134 10.58 -1.59 -3.35
C VAL A 134 11.44 -1.80 -4.60
N LEU A 135 11.43 -3.00 -5.17
CA LEU A 135 12.19 -3.33 -6.37
C LEU A 135 11.72 -2.51 -7.57
N VAL A 136 10.44 -2.55 -7.90
CA VAL A 136 9.85 -1.80 -9.03
C VAL A 136 10.05 -0.30 -8.81
N GLY A 137 9.76 0.19 -7.60
CA GLY A 137 9.93 1.59 -7.25
C GLY A 137 11.38 2.05 -7.40
N GLY A 138 12.32 1.31 -6.81
CA GLY A 138 13.74 1.62 -6.88
C GLY A 138 14.28 1.59 -8.31
N VAL A 139 13.97 0.54 -9.08
CA VAL A 139 14.43 0.40 -10.47
C VAL A 139 13.86 1.51 -11.36
N LEU A 140 12.54 1.72 -11.34
CA LEU A 140 11.89 2.69 -12.23
C LEU A 140 12.30 4.13 -11.93
N VAL A 141 12.47 4.49 -10.65
CA VAL A 141 12.99 5.82 -10.26
C VAL A 141 14.44 5.99 -10.71
N SER A 142 15.30 4.98 -10.51
CA SER A 142 16.69 5.05 -10.92
C SER A 142 16.86 5.17 -12.43
N LEU A 143 16.03 4.46 -13.21
CA LEU A 143 16.04 4.52 -14.67
C LEU A 143 15.51 5.86 -15.21
N GLY A 144 14.43 6.37 -14.62
CA GLY A 144 13.77 7.58 -15.08
C GLY A 144 14.43 8.87 -14.61
N GLN A 145 15.14 8.83 -13.49
CA GLN A 145 15.84 9.97 -12.90
C GLN A 145 17.14 9.51 -12.23
N PRO A 146 18.21 9.28 -13.01
CA PRO A 146 19.53 8.95 -12.46
C PRO A 146 19.95 10.00 -11.41
N GLY A 147 20.43 9.54 -10.26
CA GLY A 147 20.82 10.43 -9.16
C GLY A 147 19.69 10.86 -8.22
N PHE A 148 18.45 10.41 -8.41
CA PHE A 148 17.32 10.70 -7.49
C PHE A 148 17.68 10.35 -6.04
N PHE A 149 18.13 9.14 -5.80
CA PHE A 149 18.50 8.70 -4.44
C PHE A 149 19.72 9.43 -3.89
N LEU A 150 20.65 9.85 -4.74
CA LEU A 150 21.79 10.67 -4.34
C LEU A 150 21.31 12.05 -3.87
N ARG A 151 20.42 12.70 -4.65
CA ARG A 151 19.83 13.99 -4.26
C ARG A 151 19.03 13.87 -2.98
N LEU A 152 18.20 12.84 -2.86
CA LEU A 152 17.48 12.57 -1.62
C LEU A 152 18.42 12.40 -0.43
N GLY A 153 19.55 11.70 -0.61
CA GLY A 153 20.59 11.56 0.40
C GLY A 153 21.23 12.92 0.77
N MET A 154 21.50 13.79 -0.21
CA MET A 154 22.02 15.15 0.04
C MET A 154 21.02 16.01 0.80
N THR A 155 19.74 16.00 0.41
CA THR A 155 18.67 16.71 1.15
C THR A 155 18.54 16.22 2.60
N LEU A 156 18.63 14.90 2.82
CA LEU A 156 18.65 14.34 4.17
C LEU A 156 19.94 14.72 4.94
N ALA A 157 21.05 14.93 4.27
CA ALA A 157 22.30 15.39 4.89
C ALA A 157 22.23 16.86 5.33
N GLU A 158 21.39 17.67 4.68
CA GLU A 158 21.09 19.07 5.07
C GLU A 158 20.06 19.19 6.19
N ALA A 159 19.38 18.09 6.52
CA ALA A 159 18.40 18.08 7.61
C ALA A 159 19.07 18.42 8.96
N PRO A 160 18.31 19.00 9.93
CA PRO A 160 18.82 19.33 11.27
C PRO A 160 19.59 18.15 11.87
N THR A 161 20.73 18.43 12.48
CA THR A 161 21.69 17.42 12.98
C THR A 161 21.00 16.35 13.86
N ALA A 162 20.04 16.77 14.68
CA ALA A 162 19.28 15.87 15.54
C ALA A 162 18.47 14.82 14.73
N ILE A 163 17.77 15.27 13.68
CA ILE A 163 16.96 14.38 12.81
C ILE A 163 17.87 13.44 12.04
N ARG A 164 18.95 13.96 11.46
CA ARG A 164 19.95 13.19 10.73
C ARG A 164 20.57 12.12 11.63
N THR A 165 21.03 12.50 12.82
CA THR A 165 21.63 11.57 13.77
C THR A 165 20.64 10.47 14.19
N LEU A 166 19.38 10.83 14.43
CA LEU A 166 18.33 9.86 14.77
C LEU A 166 18.07 8.87 13.62
N LEU A 167 17.97 9.35 12.38
CA LEU A 167 17.72 8.50 11.20
C LEU A 167 18.90 7.58 10.91
N VAL A 168 20.12 8.14 10.90
CA VAL A 168 21.33 7.37 10.59
C VAL A 168 21.62 6.36 11.71
N SER A 169 21.57 6.76 12.98
CA SER A 169 21.79 5.83 14.10
C SER A 169 20.70 4.76 14.14
N GLY A 170 19.44 5.10 13.93
CA GLY A 170 18.35 4.14 13.86
C GLY A 170 18.53 3.12 12.71
N LEU A 171 18.93 3.59 11.53
CA LEU A 171 19.24 2.72 10.38
C LEU A 171 20.44 1.81 10.67
N VAL A 172 21.55 2.37 11.20
CA VAL A 172 22.75 1.60 11.56
C VAL A 172 22.42 0.54 12.60
N VAL A 173 21.70 0.89 13.66
CA VAL A 173 21.26 -0.07 14.69
C VAL A 173 20.38 -1.16 14.06
N ALA A 174 19.42 -0.81 13.22
CA ALA A 174 18.55 -1.78 12.54
C ALA A 174 19.34 -2.71 11.62
N LEU A 175 20.30 -2.19 10.86
CA LEU A 175 21.17 -2.99 9.98
C LEU A 175 22.09 -3.92 10.76
N VAL A 176 22.75 -3.41 11.82
CA VAL A 176 23.66 -4.20 12.67
C VAL A 176 22.89 -5.29 13.41
N MET A 177 21.75 -4.92 14.04
CA MET A 177 20.89 -5.88 14.72
C MET A 177 20.33 -6.92 13.76
N GLY A 178 19.87 -6.48 12.58
CA GLY A 178 19.35 -7.36 11.53
C GLY A 178 20.42 -8.33 11.00
N ALA A 179 21.63 -7.84 10.74
CA ALA A 179 22.75 -8.65 10.29
C ALA A 179 23.21 -9.65 11.37
N TRP A 180 23.35 -9.19 12.61
CA TRP A 180 23.73 -10.05 13.74
C TRP A 180 22.70 -11.14 14.02
N TRP A 181 21.41 -10.76 14.08
CA TRP A 181 20.31 -11.69 14.29
C TRP A 181 20.15 -12.64 13.11
N GLY A 182 20.20 -12.12 11.87
CA GLY A 182 20.14 -12.89 10.64
C GLY A 182 21.26 -13.93 10.57
N ARG A 183 22.52 -13.53 10.84
CA ARG A 183 23.69 -14.42 10.80
C ARG A 183 23.54 -15.59 11.79
N ARG A 184 23.07 -15.32 13.02
CA ARG A 184 22.85 -16.36 14.04
C ARG A 184 21.68 -17.30 13.72
N ARG A 185 20.66 -16.80 13.05
CA ARG A 185 19.43 -17.55 12.74
C ARG A 185 19.39 -18.11 11.32
N TRP A 186 20.34 -17.72 10.47
CA TRP A 186 20.37 -18.07 9.05
C TRP A 186 20.17 -19.56 8.75
N PRO A 187 20.84 -20.51 9.42
CA PRO A 187 20.64 -21.94 9.16
C PRO A 187 19.21 -22.41 9.39
N ARG A 188 18.49 -21.77 10.34
CA ARG A 188 17.09 -22.08 10.65
C ARG A 188 16.11 -21.30 9.77
N LEU A 189 16.47 -20.09 9.38
CA LEU A 189 15.63 -19.21 8.56
C LEU A 189 15.67 -19.55 7.07
N ARG A 190 16.82 -19.99 6.58
CA ARG A 190 17.01 -20.29 5.14
C ARG A 190 15.96 -21.25 4.57
N PRO A 191 15.69 -22.43 5.15
CA PRO A 191 14.67 -23.34 4.61
C PRO A 191 13.28 -22.72 4.61
N TRP A 192 12.97 -21.93 5.66
CA TRP A 192 11.71 -21.23 5.76
C TRP A 192 11.59 -20.11 4.73
N LEU A 193 12.63 -19.31 4.51
CA LEU A 193 12.67 -18.26 3.48
C LEU A 193 12.53 -18.84 2.06
N ILE A 194 13.14 -20.01 1.79
CA ILE A 194 12.98 -20.71 0.51
C ILE A 194 11.50 -21.10 0.31
N ARG A 195 10.82 -21.58 1.34
CA ARG A 195 9.39 -21.88 1.27
C ARG A 195 8.51 -20.64 1.05
N LEU A 196 8.96 -19.48 1.49
CA LEU A 196 8.25 -18.20 1.29
C LEU A 196 8.53 -17.57 -0.07
N SER A 197 9.49 -18.11 -0.86
CA SER A 197 9.83 -17.52 -2.17
C SER A 197 8.64 -17.54 -3.13
N PRO A 198 8.45 -16.47 -3.91
CA PRO A 198 7.33 -16.37 -4.83
C PRO A 198 7.50 -17.32 -6.01
N PRO A 199 6.48 -18.09 -6.39
CA PRO A 199 6.47 -18.79 -7.67
C PRO A 199 6.39 -17.77 -8.82
N SER A 200 6.82 -18.13 -10.01
CA SER A 200 6.86 -17.24 -11.19
C SER A 200 5.52 -16.52 -11.45
N ARG A 201 4.41 -17.24 -11.27
CA ARG A 201 3.07 -16.66 -11.39
C ARG A 201 2.82 -15.53 -10.37
N ALA A 202 3.23 -15.71 -9.11
CA ALA A 202 3.09 -14.66 -8.10
C ALA A 202 3.95 -13.45 -8.45
N VAL A 203 5.20 -13.67 -8.92
CA VAL A 203 6.07 -12.59 -9.39
C VAL A 203 5.40 -11.78 -10.49
N ALA A 204 4.90 -12.45 -11.54
CA ALA A 204 4.21 -11.78 -12.64
C ALA A 204 2.98 -10.97 -12.16
N LEU A 205 2.19 -11.55 -11.24
CA LEU A 205 1.00 -10.88 -10.70
C LEU A 205 1.34 -9.63 -9.88
N VAL A 206 2.34 -9.70 -8.97
CA VAL A 206 2.68 -8.54 -8.14
C VAL A 206 3.40 -7.45 -8.93
N LEU A 207 4.26 -7.81 -9.89
CA LEU A 207 4.89 -6.83 -10.79
C LEU A 207 3.84 -6.15 -11.67
N GLY A 208 2.96 -6.92 -12.31
CA GLY A 208 1.85 -6.41 -13.10
C GLY A 208 0.90 -5.52 -12.28
N ALA A 209 0.63 -5.90 -11.03
CA ALA A 209 -0.17 -5.09 -10.12
C ALA A 209 0.47 -3.71 -9.87
N TRP A 210 1.78 -3.66 -9.58
CA TRP A 210 2.46 -2.39 -9.34
C TRP A 210 2.50 -1.50 -10.57
N LEU A 211 2.75 -2.08 -11.74
CA LEU A 211 2.70 -1.34 -13.00
C LEU A 211 1.30 -0.78 -13.25
N ALA A 212 0.25 -1.58 -13.06
CA ALA A 212 -1.13 -1.15 -13.26
C ALA A 212 -1.56 -0.07 -12.26
N LEU A 213 -1.26 -0.26 -10.95
CA LEU A 213 -1.59 0.70 -9.90
C LEU A 213 -0.84 2.02 -10.08
N GLY A 214 0.44 1.97 -10.41
CA GLY A 214 1.25 3.16 -10.68
C GLY A 214 0.84 3.86 -11.98
N ALA A 215 0.52 3.10 -13.04
CA ALA A 215 -0.01 3.65 -14.29
C ALA A 215 -1.37 4.32 -14.09
N SER A 216 -2.23 3.78 -13.22
CA SER A 216 -3.49 4.43 -12.82
C SER A 216 -3.23 5.83 -12.25
N PHE A 217 -2.25 5.97 -11.38
CA PHE A 217 -1.87 7.28 -10.82
C PHE A 217 -1.26 8.20 -11.89
N TRP A 218 -0.38 7.68 -12.74
CA TRP A 218 0.19 8.45 -13.85
C TRP A 218 -0.87 8.97 -14.82
N VAL A 219 -1.88 8.17 -15.15
CA VAL A 219 -3.02 8.59 -15.98
C VAL A 219 -3.78 9.76 -15.35
N CYS A 220 -4.03 9.73 -14.03
CA CYS A 220 -4.64 10.85 -13.32
C CYS A 220 -3.76 12.10 -13.33
N LEU A 221 -2.45 11.95 -13.28
CA LEU A 221 -1.51 13.06 -13.27
C LEU A 221 -1.32 13.71 -14.64
N ARG A 222 -1.49 12.94 -15.73
CA ARG A 222 -1.19 13.37 -17.11
C ARG A 222 -1.84 14.67 -17.55
N PRO A 223 -3.12 15.00 -17.22
CA PRO A 223 -3.76 16.26 -17.62
C PRO A 223 -3.10 17.52 -17.06
N PHE A 224 -2.28 17.38 -16.03
CA PHE A 224 -1.63 18.49 -15.32
C PHE A 224 -0.17 18.68 -15.72
N LEU A 225 0.39 17.77 -16.50
CA LEU A 225 1.78 17.81 -16.93
C LEU A 225 1.88 18.42 -18.34
N SER A 226 2.44 19.62 -18.45
CA SER A 226 2.90 20.17 -19.72
C SER A 226 4.28 19.60 -20.13
N GLN A 227 5.21 19.60 -19.18
CA GLN A 227 6.48 18.87 -19.15
C GLN A 227 6.64 18.33 -17.74
N GLY A 228 7.06 17.10 -17.58
CA GLY A 228 7.11 16.54 -16.24
C GLY A 228 7.91 15.24 -16.17
N PRO A 229 7.92 14.62 -14.98
CA PRO A 229 8.65 13.39 -14.76
C PRO A 229 8.16 12.30 -15.71
N SER A 230 9.09 11.44 -16.14
CA SER A 230 8.76 10.28 -16.96
C SER A 230 7.75 9.39 -16.23
N TRP A 231 6.95 8.64 -17.00
CA TRP A 231 6.01 7.67 -16.45
C TRP A 231 6.68 6.69 -15.48
N SER A 232 7.97 6.34 -15.73
CA SER A 232 8.73 5.44 -14.88
C SER A 232 8.96 6.03 -13.48
N VAL A 233 9.33 7.31 -13.40
CA VAL A 233 9.50 8.00 -12.11
C VAL A 233 8.19 8.03 -11.33
N VAL A 234 7.08 8.40 -11.98
CA VAL A 234 5.78 8.49 -11.31
C VAL A 234 5.32 7.13 -10.79
N ILE A 235 5.41 6.07 -11.60
CA ILE A 235 5.08 4.71 -11.18
C ILE A 235 5.99 4.27 -10.04
N GLY A 236 7.28 4.53 -10.16
CA GLY A 236 8.26 4.15 -9.15
C GLY A 236 8.02 4.85 -7.82
N VAL A 237 7.80 6.16 -7.83
CA VAL A 237 7.48 6.93 -6.62
C VAL A 237 6.16 6.47 -6.01
N TYR A 238 5.16 6.16 -6.82
CA TYR A 238 3.89 5.60 -6.33
C TYR A 238 4.09 4.31 -5.54
N CYS A 239 4.94 3.39 -6.04
CA CYS A 239 5.28 2.16 -5.33
C CYS A 239 5.96 2.44 -4.00
N LEU A 240 6.95 3.35 -3.97
CA LEU A 240 7.67 3.71 -2.75
C LEU A 240 6.78 4.43 -1.75
N ALA A 241 5.91 5.34 -2.21
CA ALA A 241 4.92 6.01 -1.38
C ALA A 241 3.93 5.02 -0.75
N TRP A 242 3.53 3.98 -1.50
CA TRP A 242 2.69 2.91 -0.96
C TRP A 242 3.40 2.15 0.16
N VAL A 243 4.68 1.80 -0.01
CA VAL A 243 5.49 1.14 1.02
C VAL A 243 5.62 2.02 2.25
N ALA A 244 5.93 3.31 2.08
CA ALA A 244 6.01 4.27 3.19
C ALA A 244 4.70 4.31 3.99
N GLY A 245 3.56 4.42 3.31
CA GLY A 245 2.24 4.41 3.96
C GLY A 245 1.90 3.08 4.65
N PHE A 246 2.36 1.96 4.10
CA PHE A 246 2.14 0.64 4.69
C PHE A 246 2.96 0.43 5.98
N LEU A 247 4.17 0.96 6.03
CA LEU A 247 5.07 0.82 7.17
C LEU A 247 4.67 1.67 8.38
N VAL A 248 3.76 2.63 8.23
CA VAL A 248 3.30 3.50 9.32
C VAL A 248 2.02 2.93 9.96
N PRO A 249 2.11 2.24 11.11
CA PRO A 249 1.01 1.46 11.66
C PRO A 249 -0.11 2.30 12.29
N PHE A 250 0.14 3.57 12.58
CA PHE A 250 -0.86 4.47 13.16
C PHE A 250 -1.69 5.22 12.09
N ALA A 251 -1.22 5.27 10.84
CA ALA A 251 -1.92 5.89 9.72
C ALA A 251 -2.90 4.89 9.07
N PRO A 252 -4.23 5.02 9.26
CA PRO A 252 -5.19 4.10 8.67
C PRO A 252 -5.04 4.07 7.14
N ALA A 253 -4.84 2.90 6.55
CA ALA A 253 -4.59 2.73 5.12
C ALA A 253 -3.47 3.62 4.55
N GLY A 254 -2.51 4.06 5.39
CA GLY A 254 -1.42 4.97 5.00
C GLY A 254 -1.86 6.42 4.77
N LEU A 255 -3.04 6.83 5.26
CA LEU A 255 -3.56 8.19 5.10
C LEU A 255 -2.60 9.23 5.67
N GLY A 256 -2.36 10.27 4.90
CA GLY A 256 -1.43 11.37 5.20
C GLY A 256 0.01 11.05 4.78
N VAL A 257 0.52 9.86 5.01
CA VAL A 257 1.92 9.50 4.73
C VAL A 257 2.16 9.32 3.23
N ARG A 258 1.32 8.52 2.58
CA ARG A 258 1.41 8.26 1.15
C ARG A 258 1.18 9.52 0.33
N GLU A 259 0.19 10.29 0.72
CA GLU A 259 -0.17 11.55 0.10
C GLU A 259 0.96 12.58 0.25
N ALA A 260 1.58 12.67 1.43
CA ALA A 260 2.72 13.55 1.67
C ALA A 260 3.93 13.18 0.82
N VAL A 261 4.26 11.89 0.69
CA VAL A 261 5.38 11.43 -0.15
C VAL A 261 5.12 11.74 -1.62
N LEU A 262 3.90 11.52 -2.11
CA LEU A 262 3.54 11.83 -3.49
C LEU A 262 3.58 13.34 -3.76
N ALA A 263 3.00 14.15 -2.88
CA ALA A 263 3.01 15.60 -3.01
C ALA A 263 4.44 16.17 -2.99
N LEU A 264 5.28 15.70 -2.05
CA LEU A 264 6.67 16.14 -1.94
C LEU A 264 7.49 15.90 -3.22
N VAL A 265 7.25 14.76 -3.90
CA VAL A 265 7.96 14.44 -5.15
C VAL A 265 7.37 15.20 -6.33
N LEU A 266 6.10 15.56 -6.29
CA LEU A 266 5.43 16.33 -7.34
C LEU A 266 5.65 17.84 -7.19
N ASP A 267 6.03 18.34 -6.00
CA ASP A 267 6.23 19.76 -5.70
C ASP A 267 7.12 20.52 -6.72
N PRO A 268 8.22 19.94 -7.26
CA PRO A 268 9.02 20.61 -8.28
C PRO A 268 8.34 20.74 -9.65
N VAL A 269 7.20 20.06 -9.88
CA VAL A 269 6.56 19.93 -11.20
C VAL A 269 5.16 20.51 -11.21
N LEU A 270 4.48 20.44 -10.09
CA LEU A 270 3.12 20.94 -9.89
C LEU A 270 3.09 21.80 -8.64
N ASP A 271 2.26 22.82 -8.66
CA ASP A 271 1.98 23.56 -7.41
C ASP A 271 1.39 22.62 -6.35
N PRO A 272 1.64 22.92 -5.05
CA PRO A 272 1.22 22.04 -3.96
C PRO A 272 -0.29 21.78 -3.90
N GLN A 273 -1.12 22.73 -4.36
CA GLN A 273 -2.58 22.60 -4.34
C GLN A 273 -3.05 21.60 -5.38
N THR A 274 -2.62 21.76 -6.63
CA THR A 274 -2.90 20.82 -7.74
C THR A 274 -2.37 19.42 -7.43
N SER A 275 -1.17 19.31 -6.86
CA SER A 275 -0.62 18.03 -6.41
C SER A 275 -1.55 17.30 -5.43
N LEU A 276 -2.06 18.02 -4.43
CA LEU A 276 -3.01 17.46 -3.46
C LEU A 276 -4.33 17.05 -4.10
N VAL A 277 -4.85 17.85 -5.05
CA VAL A 277 -6.10 17.51 -5.77
C VAL A 277 -5.94 16.20 -6.55
N VAL A 278 -4.86 16.07 -7.33
CA VAL A 278 -4.59 14.85 -8.12
C VAL A 278 -4.48 13.62 -7.21
N VAL A 279 -3.71 13.74 -6.13
CA VAL A 279 -3.54 12.67 -5.15
C VAL A 279 -4.87 12.30 -4.49
N ALA A 280 -5.68 13.30 -4.12
CA ALA A 280 -7.00 13.10 -3.51
C ALA A 280 -7.98 12.42 -4.46
N VAL A 281 -8.07 12.88 -5.72
CA VAL A 281 -8.94 12.26 -6.74
C VAL A 281 -8.56 10.79 -6.97
N HIS A 282 -7.27 10.51 -7.16
CA HIS A 282 -6.83 9.13 -7.31
C HIS A 282 -7.14 8.28 -6.06
N ARG A 283 -7.06 8.87 -4.86
CA ARG A 283 -7.41 8.20 -3.61
C ARG A 283 -8.90 7.87 -3.52
N VAL A 284 -9.76 8.78 -3.98
CA VAL A 284 -11.21 8.53 -4.08
C VAL A 284 -11.48 7.37 -5.04
N ILE A 285 -10.88 7.37 -6.23
CA ILE A 285 -11.02 6.27 -7.19
C ILE A 285 -10.57 4.94 -6.54
N TYR A 286 -9.44 4.96 -5.85
CA TYR A 286 -8.91 3.79 -5.16
C TYR A 286 -9.90 3.25 -4.11
N LEU A 287 -10.47 4.12 -3.28
CA LEU A 287 -11.48 3.77 -2.27
C LEU A 287 -12.75 3.21 -2.92
N VAL A 288 -13.26 3.88 -3.96
CA VAL A 288 -14.46 3.43 -4.70
C VAL A 288 -14.25 2.03 -5.27
N VAL A 289 -13.11 1.77 -5.91
CA VAL A 289 -12.80 0.43 -6.45
C VAL A 289 -12.76 -0.62 -5.33
N GLU A 290 -12.16 -0.33 -4.18
CA GLU A 290 -12.13 -1.29 -3.06
C GLU A 290 -13.52 -1.55 -2.48
N VAL A 291 -14.33 -0.51 -2.32
CA VAL A 291 -15.71 -0.66 -1.82
C VAL A 291 -16.54 -1.46 -2.81
N VAL A 292 -16.44 -1.18 -4.12
CA VAL A 292 -17.16 -1.93 -5.16
C VAL A 292 -16.73 -3.40 -5.17
N LEU A 293 -15.42 -3.69 -5.13
CA LEU A 293 -14.92 -5.07 -5.09
C LEU A 293 -15.38 -5.81 -3.82
N ALA A 294 -15.36 -5.14 -2.68
CA ALA A 294 -15.83 -5.74 -1.43
C ALA A 294 -17.35 -5.97 -1.43
N LEU A 295 -18.12 -5.05 -2.00
CA LEU A 295 -19.57 -5.21 -2.17
C LEU A 295 -19.90 -6.37 -3.11
N LEU A 296 -19.25 -6.45 -4.26
CA LEU A 296 -19.40 -7.57 -5.20
C LEU A 296 -19.02 -8.90 -4.55
N ALA A 297 -17.92 -8.91 -3.78
CA ALA A 297 -17.51 -10.10 -3.03
C ALA A 297 -18.54 -10.49 -1.97
N TRP A 298 -19.08 -9.53 -1.25
CA TRP A 298 -20.10 -9.76 -0.22
C TRP A 298 -21.41 -10.26 -0.83
N LEU A 299 -21.87 -9.68 -1.93
CA LEU A 299 -23.08 -10.13 -2.66
C LEU A 299 -22.91 -11.53 -3.26
N ALA A 300 -21.72 -11.84 -3.78
CA ALA A 300 -21.42 -13.19 -4.25
C ALA A 300 -21.43 -14.20 -3.10
N GLY A 301 -21.10 -13.76 -1.90
CA GLY A 301 -20.97 -14.61 -0.72
C GLY A 301 -19.81 -15.60 -0.80
N PRO A 302 -19.47 -16.25 0.29
CA PRO A 302 -18.47 -17.31 0.31
C PRO A 302 -19.02 -18.60 -0.35
N GLU A 303 -18.10 -19.50 -0.75
CA GLU A 303 -18.51 -20.85 -1.19
C GLU A 303 -19.20 -21.60 -0.05
N PRO A 304 -20.28 -22.37 -0.33
CA PRO A 304 -20.88 -23.24 0.67
C PRO A 304 -19.80 -24.17 1.24
N ALA A 305 -19.80 -24.35 2.56
CA ALA A 305 -18.89 -25.31 3.18
C ALA A 305 -19.16 -26.69 2.57
N ALA A 306 -18.11 -27.38 2.11
CA ALA A 306 -18.26 -28.75 1.69
C ALA A 306 -18.87 -29.56 2.86
N PRO A 307 -19.86 -30.45 2.62
CA PRO A 307 -20.37 -31.31 3.67
C PRO A 307 -19.20 -32.08 4.29
N VAL A 308 -19.11 -32.02 5.60
CA VAL A 308 -18.12 -32.81 6.36
C VAL A 308 -18.45 -34.28 6.12
N PRO A 309 -17.50 -35.10 5.62
CA PRO A 309 -17.74 -36.51 5.37
C PRO A 309 -18.01 -37.29 6.65
#